data_81457cde5574de0dd91d0c6b372b57c7
#
_entry.id   81457cde5574de0dd91d0c6b372b57c7
#
_cell.length_a   1.000
_cell.length_b   1.000
_cell.length_c   1.000
_cell.angle_alpha   90.00
_cell.angle_beta   90.00
_cell.angle_gamma   90.00
#
_symmetry.space_group_name_H-M   'P 1'
#
loop_
_entity.id
_entity.type
_entity.pdbx_description
1 polymer ?
#
loop_
_entity_poly.entity_id
_entity_poly.type
_entity_poly.pdbx_seq_one_letter_code
_entity_poly.pdbx_strand_id
1 'polypeptide(L)'
;MVCRDKAGKTMMPLFREEGESMKVLFLPVDSRPCNRLFPKQILEWCGATCIEPPPDIFDHFTQPSNWEGIKQFLIEHAEEADVWAISMDQLCYGSLLSSRSAVVTEEEVKERLAWFEAFRNQYPEKPVHVINTILRTSISTLKTSDLQVYHAMTEYSYWSDKASITGSMEDMARSEQAARRIPTDVILQYHSVRQRNHMLNARCVELTKRGIFSSLLLLMEDSEEYGFHRAEQRVLVEKIADDPRITIKNGTDEGPLLAMKCLMPQPISLSIQWIGRVDGKFIARYEDRPFEENVARALAYLGIENDPESKTVLAIAANEEGVQVDMVITEYATTPSYPKEAKQAADRINELLQSGYDVYLLDQFCCNGGWPEFTRQIDHPEKLSGYSAWNTASNALATLLGQLCSDTMAGKKNLRFRNERFLDDLLYESCIRSQLNHMLRAYGQDPYHLSDPEDAERQLREMFEDLFSQRGGWTKRFANIVHVIKETGPYRVSLPWERTFEVEAHQDD
;
A
#
# COMPACT_ATOMS: atom_id res chain seq x y z
N MET A 1 -5.12 26.34 -24.57
CA MET A 1 -5.37 27.42 -23.58
C MET A 1 -4.51 27.08 -22.37
N VAL A 2 -3.46 27.88 -22.09
CA VAL A 2 -2.54 27.56 -20.97
C VAL A 2 -3.25 27.99 -19.68
N CYS A 3 -3.69 27.01 -18.88
CA CYS A 3 -4.21 27.26 -17.54
C CYS A 3 -3.02 27.58 -16.60
N ARG A 4 -3.12 28.65 -15.83
CA ARG A 4 -2.15 29.01 -14.79
C ARG A 4 -2.83 28.89 -13.43
N ASP A 5 -2.12 28.35 -12.46
CA ASP A 5 -2.57 28.34 -11.08
C ASP A 5 -2.58 29.75 -10.46
N LYS A 6 -3.13 29.88 -9.24
CA LYS A 6 -3.16 31.16 -8.50
C LYS A 6 -1.76 31.72 -8.18
N ALA A 7 -0.70 30.92 -8.36
CA ALA A 7 0.70 31.29 -8.18
C ALA A 7 1.42 31.58 -9.52
N GLY A 8 0.70 31.56 -10.66
CA GLY A 8 1.26 31.89 -11.99
C GLY A 8 2.07 30.77 -12.65
N LYS A 9 2.09 29.56 -12.09
CA LYS A 9 2.75 28.42 -12.70
C LYS A 9 1.90 27.84 -13.83
N THR A 10 2.54 27.46 -14.91
CA THR A 10 1.92 26.77 -16.05
C THR A 10 1.48 25.39 -15.58
N MET A 11 0.16 25.14 -15.59
CA MET A 11 -0.37 23.79 -15.36
C MET A 11 -0.16 22.99 -16.64
N MET A 12 0.42 21.79 -16.52
CA MET A 12 0.45 20.83 -17.63
C MET A 12 -0.98 20.36 -17.91
N PRO A 13 -1.49 20.42 -19.15
CA PRO A 13 -2.77 19.82 -19.47
C PRO A 13 -2.65 18.30 -19.42
N LEU A 14 -3.71 17.63 -18.92
CA LEU A 14 -3.86 16.14 -18.93
C LEU A 14 -3.79 15.54 -20.34
N PHE A 15 -4.10 16.35 -21.35
CA PHE A 15 -4.00 15.96 -22.74
C PHE A 15 -3.13 16.97 -23.46
N ARG A 16 -2.14 16.49 -24.20
CA ARG A 16 -1.49 17.26 -25.26
C ARG A 16 -2.56 17.61 -26.32
N GLU A 17 -2.19 18.33 -27.36
CA GLU A 17 -3.12 18.66 -28.47
C GLU A 17 -4.09 17.52 -28.75
N GLU A 18 -5.37 17.82 -28.95
CA GLU A 18 -6.53 16.92 -28.99
C GLU A 18 -6.20 15.44 -29.33
N GLY A 19 -6.14 14.57 -28.30
CA GLY A 19 -6.11 13.11 -28.45
C GLY A 19 -4.89 12.34 -27.92
N GLU A 20 -3.81 12.98 -27.47
CA GLU A 20 -2.65 12.26 -26.90
C GLU A 20 -2.80 12.04 -25.39
N SER A 21 -2.68 10.77 -24.94
CA SER A 21 -2.67 10.40 -23.53
C SER A 21 -1.35 10.81 -22.84
N MET A 22 -1.41 11.21 -21.56
CA MET A 22 -0.22 11.42 -20.75
C MET A 22 0.51 10.10 -20.52
N LYS A 23 1.79 10.04 -20.80
CA LYS A 23 2.65 8.87 -20.63
C LYS A 23 3.41 8.94 -19.32
N VAL A 24 3.17 8.00 -18.42
CA VAL A 24 3.82 7.89 -17.11
C VAL A 24 4.84 6.75 -17.15
N LEU A 25 6.13 7.06 -17.03
CA LEU A 25 7.15 6.04 -16.79
C LEU A 25 7.06 5.63 -15.33
N PHE A 26 6.64 4.40 -15.10
CA PHE A 26 6.29 3.90 -13.77
C PHE A 26 7.23 2.77 -13.34
N LEU A 27 8.03 3.03 -12.30
CA LEU A 27 8.84 2.02 -11.64
C LEU A 27 8.25 1.74 -10.25
N PRO A 28 7.52 0.63 -10.05
CA PRO A 28 6.81 0.30 -8.81
C PRO A 28 7.75 -0.01 -7.64
N VAL A 29 7.20 -0.18 -6.45
CA VAL A 29 7.95 -0.60 -5.26
C VAL A 29 8.47 -2.04 -5.38
N ASP A 30 7.64 -2.91 -5.92
CA ASP A 30 7.90 -4.32 -6.21
C ASP A 30 6.87 -4.87 -7.20
N SER A 31 6.99 -6.15 -7.55
CA SER A 31 6.13 -6.83 -8.53
C SER A 31 4.73 -7.21 -8.02
N ARG A 32 4.42 -7.01 -6.73
CA ARG A 32 3.09 -7.36 -6.18
C ARG A 32 1.96 -6.57 -6.85
N PRO A 33 0.76 -7.16 -6.98
CA PRO A 33 -0.39 -6.52 -7.62
C PRO A 33 -0.71 -5.12 -7.08
N CYS A 34 -0.66 -4.92 -5.77
CA CYS A 34 -0.94 -3.63 -5.13
C CYS A 34 0.03 -2.52 -5.54
N ASN A 35 1.27 -2.85 -5.87
CA ASN A 35 2.31 -1.91 -6.27
C ASN A 35 2.45 -1.74 -7.78
N ARG A 36 2.07 -2.75 -8.56
CA ARG A 36 2.23 -2.79 -10.01
C ARG A 36 0.89 -2.73 -10.75
N LEU A 37 0.01 -3.70 -10.52
CA LEU A 37 -1.24 -3.83 -11.26
C LEU A 37 -2.25 -2.72 -10.91
N PHE A 38 -2.44 -2.41 -9.62
CA PHE A 38 -3.41 -1.38 -9.21
C PHE A 38 -3.05 0.01 -9.75
N PRO A 39 -1.82 0.52 -9.60
CA PRO A 39 -1.44 1.81 -10.20
C PRO A 39 -1.64 1.86 -11.71
N LYS A 40 -1.31 0.78 -12.42
CA LYS A 40 -1.52 0.67 -13.86
C LYS A 40 -2.99 0.77 -14.23
N GLN A 41 -3.86 -0.04 -13.60
CA GLN A 41 -5.32 0.01 -13.83
C GLN A 41 -5.89 1.40 -13.56
N ILE A 42 -5.42 2.06 -12.49
CA ILE A 42 -5.82 3.41 -12.10
C ILE A 42 -5.40 4.45 -13.17
N LEU A 43 -4.16 4.38 -13.65
CA LEU A 43 -3.65 5.27 -14.71
C LEU A 43 -4.43 5.09 -16.02
N GLU A 44 -4.58 3.85 -16.46
CA GLU A 44 -5.24 3.52 -17.73
C GLU A 44 -6.74 3.86 -17.70
N TRP A 45 -7.40 3.71 -16.55
CA TRP A 45 -8.81 4.06 -16.38
C TRP A 45 -9.10 5.54 -16.64
N CYS A 46 -8.23 6.44 -16.22
CA CYS A 46 -8.35 7.87 -16.49
C CYS A 46 -7.69 8.32 -17.80
N GLY A 47 -7.32 7.39 -18.67
CA GLY A 47 -6.83 7.66 -20.02
C GLY A 47 -5.34 7.97 -20.11
N ALA A 48 -4.55 7.76 -19.05
CA ALA A 48 -3.10 7.82 -19.11
C ALA A 48 -2.50 6.52 -19.64
N THR A 49 -1.28 6.57 -20.16
CA THR A 49 -0.50 5.40 -20.55
C THR A 49 0.53 5.09 -19.48
N CYS A 50 0.47 3.90 -18.91
CA CYS A 50 1.49 3.40 -17.98
C CYS A 50 2.61 2.70 -18.77
N ILE A 51 3.84 3.23 -18.68
CA ILE A 51 5.05 2.62 -19.24
C ILE A 51 5.79 1.97 -18.08
N GLU A 52 5.71 0.65 -17.96
CA GLU A 52 6.34 -0.13 -16.89
C GLU A 52 7.32 -1.17 -17.46
N PRO A 53 8.35 -1.60 -16.71
CA PRO A 53 9.22 -2.70 -17.14
C PRO A 53 8.44 -3.99 -17.41
N PRO A 54 8.86 -4.81 -18.37
CA PRO A 54 8.24 -6.11 -18.60
C PRO A 54 8.42 -7.06 -17.40
N PRO A 55 7.50 -8.02 -17.19
CA PRO A 55 7.44 -8.86 -15.99
C PRO A 55 8.72 -9.63 -15.65
N ASP A 56 9.48 -10.04 -16.66
CA ASP A 56 10.71 -10.81 -16.52
C ASP A 56 11.90 -10.02 -15.98
N ILE A 57 11.79 -8.69 -15.92
CA ILE A 57 12.82 -7.81 -15.34
C ILE A 57 12.57 -7.58 -13.84
N PHE A 58 11.33 -7.67 -13.40
CA PHE A 58 10.96 -7.41 -12.01
C PHE A 58 11.52 -8.45 -11.03
N ASP A 59 11.42 -8.08 -9.76
CA ASP A 59 11.64 -8.97 -8.64
C ASP A 59 10.64 -10.13 -8.63
N HIS A 60 11.05 -11.23 -8.03
CA HIS A 60 10.15 -12.32 -7.73
C HIS A 60 10.42 -12.82 -6.31
N PHE A 61 9.49 -12.59 -5.39
CA PHE A 61 9.58 -12.90 -3.97
C PHE A 61 10.89 -12.41 -3.35
N THR A 62 11.86 -13.29 -3.04
CA THR A 62 13.15 -12.92 -2.44
C THR A 62 14.22 -12.57 -3.47
N GLN A 63 13.96 -12.77 -4.74
CA GLN A 63 14.90 -12.44 -5.83
C GLN A 63 14.74 -10.97 -6.21
N PRO A 64 15.80 -10.14 -6.16
CA PRO A 64 15.71 -8.77 -6.61
C PRO A 64 15.53 -8.68 -8.13
N SER A 65 14.98 -7.57 -8.59
CA SER A 65 14.87 -7.26 -10.01
C SER A 65 16.24 -7.26 -10.72
N ASN A 66 16.20 -7.47 -12.03
CA ASN A 66 17.39 -7.37 -12.88
C ASN A 66 17.79 -5.89 -13.03
N TRP A 67 18.85 -5.46 -12.35
CA TRP A 67 19.33 -4.08 -12.37
C TRP A 67 19.66 -3.59 -13.80
N GLU A 68 20.38 -4.35 -14.58
CA GLU A 68 20.73 -3.93 -15.95
C GLU A 68 19.48 -3.86 -16.84
N GLY A 69 18.50 -4.74 -16.64
CA GLY A 69 17.20 -4.67 -17.30
C GLY A 69 16.43 -3.41 -16.93
N ILE A 70 16.33 -3.06 -15.64
CA ILE A 70 15.69 -1.81 -15.18
C ILE A 70 16.39 -0.59 -15.77
N LYS A 71 17.72 -0.58 -15.74
CA LYS A 71 18.52 0.52 -16.28
C LYS A 71 18.29 0.71 -17.79
N GLN A 72 18.31 -0.38 -18.55
CA GLN A 72 18.09 -0.35 -19.99
C GLN A 72 16.66 0.12 -20.30
N PHE A 73 15.66 -0.37 -19.59
CA PHE A 73 14.28 0.06 -19.72
C PHE A 73 14.13 1.58 -19.50
N LEU A 74 14.73 2.13 -18.44
CA LEU A 74 14.69 3.56 -18.17
C LEU A 74 15.33 4.37 -19.31
N ILE A 75 16.46 3.91 -19.86
CA ILE A 75 17.15 4.57 -21.00
C ILE A 75 16.25 4.58 -22.24
N GLU A 76 15.58 3.48 -22.55
CA GLU A 76 14.76 3.33 -23.76
C GLU A 76 13.48 4.17 -23.72
N HIS A 77 12.89 4.35 -22.53
CA HIS A 77 11.58 4.96 -22.39
C HIS A 77 11.57 6.38 -21.79
N ALA A 78 12.73 6.88 -21.33
CA ALA A 78 12.82 8.19 -20.67
C ALA A 78 12.33 9.35 -21.53
N GLU A 79 12.67 9.33 -22.83
CA GLU A 79 12.35 10.43 -23.75
C GLU A 79 10.86 10.47 -24.09
N GLU A 80 10.22 9.32 -24.27
CA GLU A 80 8.80 9.25 -24.65
C GLU A 80 7.85 9.57 -23.49
N ALA A 81 8.27 9.34 -22.23
CA ALA A 81 7.46 9.60 -21.07
C ALA A 81 7.34 11.09 -20.77
N ASP A 82 6.16 11.55 -20.32
CA ASP A 82 5.91 12.91 -19.93
C ASP A 82 6.32 13.22 -18.49
N VAL A 83 6.20 12.21 -17.61
CA VAL A 83 6.48 12.27 -16.18
C VAL A 83 6.98 10.93 -15.68
N TRP A 84 7.85 10.94 -14.67
CA TRP A 84 8.40 9.72 -14.09
C TRP A 84 7.91 9.53 -12.65
N ALA A 85 7.43 8.34 -12.36
CA ALA A 85 7.01 7.83 -11.05
C ALA A 85 7.98 6.73 -10.63
N ILE A 86 8.88 7.00 -9.70
CA ILE A 86 10.01 6.12 -9.40
C ILE A 86 10.01 5.70 -7.94
N SER A 87 10.00 4.38 -7.69
CA SER A 87 10.36 3.83 -6.39
C SER A 87 11.88 3.66 -6.29
N MET A 88 12.47 4.26 -5.26
CA MET A 88 13.89 4.07 -4.96
C MET A 88 14.17 2.69 -4.38
N ASP A 89 13.18 2.05 -3.75
CA ASP A 89 13.30 0.67 -3.27
C ASP A 89 13.55 -0.28 -4.44
N GLN A 90 12.77 -0.16 -5.52
CA GLN A 90 12.98 -0.93 -6.74
C GLN A 90 14.28 -0.58 -7.44
N LEU A 91 14.53 0.72 -7.60
CA LEU A 91 15.72 1.20 -8.32
C LEU A 91 17.02 0.79 -7.64
N CYS A 92 17.12 0.97 -6.32
CA CYS A 92 18.37 0.82 -5.59
C CYS A 92 18.56 -0.58 -5.01
N TYR A 93 17.49 -1.25 -4.61
CA TYR A 93 17.57 -2.58 -3.99
C TYR A 93 17.01 -3.70 -4.86
N GLY A 94 16.17 -3.37 -5.83
CA GLY A 94 15.50 -4.32 -6.70
C GLY A 94 14.14 -4.82 -6.18
N SER A 95 13.71 -4.41 -4.99
CA SER A 95 12.35 -4.55 -4.44
C SER A 95 12.28 -4.12 -2.98
N LEU A 96 11.06 -4.04 -2.43
CA LEU A 96 10.84 -3.82 -1.00
C LEU A 96 11.45 -4.94 -0.13
N LEU A 97 11.27 -6.22 -0.50
CA LEU A 97 11.86 -7.33 0.26
C LEU A 97 13.39 -7.29 0.23
N SER A 98 13.96 -6.97 -0.92
CA SER A 98 15.42 -6.83 -1.07
C SER A 98 15.97 -5.65 -0.26
N SER A 99 15.18 -4.57 -0.08
CA SER A 99 15.56 -3.43 0.78
C SER A 99 15.76 -3.82 2.24
N ARG A 100 15.10 -4.90 2.70
CA ARG A 100 15.17 -5.43 4.07
C ARG A 100 16.30 -6.44 4.29
N SER A 101 17.07 -6.74 3.25
CA SER A 101 18.12 -7.76 3.25
C SER A 101 19.46 -7.18 2.82
N ALA A 102 20.54 -7.94 3.02
CA ALA A 102 21.88 -7.56 2.59
C ALA A 102 22.26 -8.07 1.17
N VAL A 103 21.25 -8.42 0.35
CA VAL A 103 21.49 -8.91 -1.03
C VAL A 103 22.14 -7.85 -1.91
N VAL A 104 21.82 -6.56 -1.69
CA VAL A 104 22.46 -5.43 -2.37
C VAL A 104 23.31 -4.67 -1.36
N THR A 105 24.56 -4.44 -1.69
CA THR A 105 25.53 -3.74 -0.82
C THR A 105 25.30 -2.22 -0.78
N GLU A 106 25.88 -1.54 0.20
CA GLU A 106 25.83 -0.08 0.27
C GLU A 106 26.55 0.58 -0.92
N GLU A 107 27.62 -0.01 -1.40
CA GLU A 107 28.38 0.44 -2.57
C GLU A 107 27.53 0.37 -3.84
N GLU A 108 26.85 -0.75 -4.07
CA GLU A 108 25.92 -0.90 -5.20
C GLU A 108 24.77 0.11 -5.15
N VAL A 109 24.20 0.37 -3.96
CA VAL A 109 23.16 1.40 -3.77
C VAL A 109 23.69 2.78 -4.16
N LYS A 110 24.90 3.12 -3.74
CA LYS A 110 25.55 4.40 -4.09
C LYS A 110 25.79 4.51 -5.60
N GLU A 111 26.26 3.45 -6.24
CA GLU A 111 26.49 3.40 -7.69
C GLU A 111 25.20 3.56 -8.48
N ARG A 112 24.13 2.83 -8.11
CA ARG A 112 22.81 2.91 -8.77
C ARG A 112 22.20 4.30 -8.62
N LEU A 113 22.30 4.89 -7.42
CA LEU A 113 21.81 6.25 -7.17
C LEU A 113 22.60 7.29 -7.94
N ALA A 114 23.93 7.20 -7.97
CA ALA A 114 24.79 8.11 -8.74
C ALA A 114 24.50 8.03 -10.25
N TRP A 115 24.32 6.81 -10.76
CA TRP A 115 23.88 6.61 -12.13
C TRP A 115 22.54 7.28 -12.40
N PHE A 116 21.54 7.07 -11.54
CA PHE A 116 20.22 7.66 -11.73
C PHE A 116 20.25 9.19 -11.65
N GLU A 117 21.03 9.79 -10.75
CA GLU A 117 21.21 11.24 -10.66
C GLU A 117 21.83 11.79 -11.98
N ALA A 118 22.87 11.13 -12.51
CA ALA A 118 23.49 11.52 -13.77
C ALA A 118 22.54 11.35 -14.97
N PHE A 119 21.78 10.26 -14.99
CA PHE A 119 20.79 9.96 -16.01
C PHE A 119 19.65 11.00 -15.98
N ARG A 120 19.11 11.29 -14.82
CA ARG A 120 18.03 12.28 -14.63
C ARG A 120 18.43 13.69 -15.10
N ASN A 121 19.69 14.07 -14.93
CA ASN A 121 20.20 15.37 -15.37
C ASN A 121 20.20 15.54 -16.91
N GLN A 122 20.03 14.46 -17.67
CA GLN A 122 19.88 14.54 -19.14
C GLN A 122 18.45 14.98 -19.55
N TYR A 123 17.48 14.90 -18.63
CA TYR A 123 16.06 15.22 -18.86
C TYR A 123 15.54 16.23 -17.81
N PRO A 124 16.16 17.43 -17.69
CA PRO A 124 15.86 18.35 -16.60
C PRO A 124 14.43 18.88 -16.61
N GLU A 125 13.75 18.87 -17.74
CA GLU A 125 12.37 19.32 -17.92
C GLU A 125 11.31 18.29 -17.47
N LYS A 126 11.67 17.00 -17.38
CA LYS A 126 10.72 15.95 -17.01
C LYS A 126 10.44 15.99 -15.50
N PRO A 127 9.20 16.08 -15.02
CA PRO A 127 8.90 15.92 -13.60
C PRO A 127 9.23 14.50 -13.14
N VAL A 128 9.82 14.38 -11.94
CA VAL A 128 10.12 13.07 -11.33
C VAL A 128 9.54 13.03 -9.91
N HIS A 129 8.55 12.20 -9.70
CA HIS A 129 7.95 11.94 -8.40
C HIS A 129 8.52 10.64 -7.83
N VAL A 130 8.95 10.69 -6.59
CA VAL A 130 9.73 9.60 -5.97
C VAL A 130 9.08 9.13 -4.69
N ILE A 131 9.08 7.82 -4.48
CA ILE A 131 8.80 7.21 -3.18
C ILE A 131 10.02 6.43 -2.70
N ASN A 132 10.23 6.37 -1.38
CA ASN A 132 11.21 5.50 -0.74
C ASN A 132 10.75 5.13 0.67
N THR A 133 11.16 3.94 1.13
CA THR A 133 10.70 3.38 2.40
C THR A 133 11.68 3.67 3.53
N ILE A 134 11.16 4.10 4.69
CA ILE A 134 11.85 4.06 5.97
C ILE A 134 11.60 2.67 6.55
N LEU A 135 12.67 1.92 6.73
CA LEU A 135 12.62 0.49 7.02
C LEU A 135 11.81 0.17 8.28
N ARG A 136 10.99 -0.87 8.22
CA ARG A 136 10.11 -1.37 9.30
C ARG A 136 10.82 -1.69 10.61
N THR A 137 10.04 -1.93 11.65
CA THR A 137 10.57 -2.20 13.02
C THR A 137 11.35 -3.50 13.15
N SER A 138 11.11 -4.47 12.27
CA SER A 138 11.65 -5.84 12.40
C SER A 138 12.14 -6.39 11.07
N ILE A 139 12.59 -7.64 11.09
CA ILE A 139 12.99 -8.42 9.91
C ILE A 139 11.77 -8.86 9.10
N SER A 140 11.98 -9.34 7.87
CA SER A 140 10.95 -10.04 7.10
C SER A 140 10.69 -11.45 7.66
N THR A 141 9.44 -11.87 7.67
CA THR A 141 9.04 -13.25 7.95
C THR A 141 8.93 -14.00 6.63
N LEU A 142 9.93 -14.81 6.30
CA LEU A 142 9.98 -15.61 5.08
C LEU A 142 9.52 -17.05 5.29
N LYS A 143 9.44 -17.49 6.54
CA LYS A 143 8.96 -18.82 6.98
C LYS A 143 8.43 -18.71 8.41
N THR A 144 7.57 -19.64 8.78
CA THR A 144 6.96 -19.67 10.12
C THR A 144 7.99 -19.64 11.26
N SER A 145 9.18 -20.23 11.09
CA SER A 145 10.24 -20.23 12.13
C SER A 145 10.83 -18.83 12.41
N ASP A 146 10.66 -17.87 11.51
CA ASP A 146 11.21 -16.52 11.68
C ASP A 146 10.41 -15.68 12.69
N LEU A 147 9.17 -16.07 12.99
CA LEU A 147 8.26 -15.32 13.86
C LEU A 147 8.83 -15.01 15.24
N GLN A 148 9.59 -15.93 15.85
CA GLN A 148 10.21 -15.68 17.16
C GLN A 148 11.25 -14.56 17.11
N VAL A 149 12.08 -14.58 16.07
CA VAL A 149 13.11 -13.54 15.85
C VAL A 149 12.45 -12.23 15.46
N TYR A 150 11.40 -12.27 14.64
CA TYR A 150 10.59 -11.10 14.28
C TYR A 150 10.07 -10.38 15.53
N HIS A 151 9.40 -11.09 16.44
CA HIS A 151 8.87 -10.49 17.67
C HIS A 151 9.98 -9.95 18.59
N ALA A 152 11.06 -10.72 18.75
CA ALA A 152 12.20 -10.28 19.56
C ALA A 152 12.87 -9.01 18.98
N MET A 153 12.97 -8.90 17.65
CA MET A 153 13.52 -7.72 16.96
C MET A 153 12.60 -6.50 17.12
N THR A 154 11.28 -6.70 17.02
CA THR A 154 10.31 -5.62 17.27
C THR A 154 10.47 -5.07 18.70
N GLU A 155 10.51 -5.95 19.70
CA GLU A 155 10.73 -5.53 21.10
C GLU A 155 12.09 -4.85 21.29
N TYR A 156 13.15 -5.38 20.70
CA TYR A 156 14.49 -4.79 20.76
C TYR A 156 14.49 -3.38 20.16
N SER A 157 13.92 -3.20 18.99
CA SER A 157 13.79 -1.90 18.32
C SER A 157 13.01 -0.90 19.19
N TYR A 158 11.84 -1.33 19.68
CA TYR A 158 10.96 -0.50 20.51
C TYR A 158 11.64 -0.02 21.80
N TRP A 159 12.18 -0.95 22.59
CA TRP A 159 12.76 -0.62 23.89
C TRP A 159 14.09 0.12 23.75
N SER A 160 14.87 -0.11 22.70
CA SER A 160 16.11 0.63 22.42
C SER A 160 15.85 2.11 22.19
N ASP A 161 14.89 2.45 21.35
CA ASP A 161 14.54 3.83 21.05
C ASP A 161 13.91 4.51 22.27
N LYS A 162 12.98 3.85 22.94
CA LYS A 162 12.34 4.35 24.14
C LYS A 162 13.35 4.65 25.24
N ALA A 163 14.26 3.73 25.51
CA ALA A 163 15.34 3.90 26.48
C ALA A 163 16.23 5.10 26.14
N SER A 164 16.53 5.31 24.85
CA SER A 164 17.34 6.44 24.39
C SER A 164 16.70 7.81 24.67
N ILE A 165 15.36 7.86 24.67
CA ILE A 165 14.57 9.08 24.90
C ILE A 165 14.34 9.29 26.41
N THR A 166 13.95 8.22 27.10
CA THR A 166 13.53 8.31 28.53
C THR A 166 14.70 8.27 29.51
N GLY A 167 15.84 7.69 29.13
CA GLY A 167 16.95 7.38 30.04
C GLY A 167 16.62 6.28 31.06
N SER A 168 15.52 5.56 30.90
CA SER A 168 15.02 4.54 31.83
C SER A 168 15.92 3.31 31.86
N MET A 169 16.41 2.96 33.03
CA MET A 169 17.17 1.71 33.25
C MET A 169 16.31 0.47 33.04
N GLU A 170 15.00 0.55 33.30
CA GLU A 170 14.07 -0.55 33.05
C GLU A 170 13.91 -0.78 31.53
N ASP A 171 13.74 0.29 30.74
CA ASP A 171 13.63 0.19 29.28
C ASP A 171 14.92 -0.34 28.66
N MET A 172 16.10 0.06 29.19
CA MET A 172 17.41 -0.50 28.80
C MET A 172 17.48 -2.00 29.06
N ALA A 173 17.04 -2.45 30.25
CA ALA A 173 17.06 -3.85 30.61
C ALA A 173 16.11 -4.69 29.72
N ARG A 174 14.93 -4.14 29.35
CA ARG A 174 14.00 -4.76 28.41
C ARG A 174 14.61 -4.89 27.01
N SER A 175 15.29 -3.86 26.53
CA SER A 175 16.01 -3.89 25.26
C SER A 175 17.09 -4.98 25.25
N GLU A 176 17.93 -5.06 26.29
CA GLU A 176 18.94 -6.11 26.41
C GLU A 176 18.33 -7.52 26.48
N GLN A 177 17.21 -7.69 27.20
CA GLN A 177 16.51 -8.96 27.26
C GLN A 177 15.99 -9.39 25.90
N ALA A 178 15.42 -8.47 25.11
CA ALA A 178 14.98 -8.72 23.75
C ALA A 178 16.17 -9.09 22.85
N ALA A 179 17.27 -8.34 22.89
CA ALA A 179 18.46 -8.59 22.10
C ALA A 179 19.07 -9.99 22.33
N ARG A 180 19.04 -10.51 23.57
CA ARG A 180 19.55 -11.86 23.90
C ARG A 180 18.77 -13.00 23.23
N ARG A 181 17.55 -12.74 22.71
CA ARG A 181 16.72 -13.72 21.99
C ARG A 181 16.97 -13.72 20.49
N ILE A 182 17.82 -12.81 20.01
CA ILE A 182 18.11 -12.64 18.59
C ILE A 182 19.55 -13.11 18.32
N PRO A 183 19.79 -13.91 17.27
CA PRO A 183 21.15 -14.23 16.84
C PRO A 183 21.96 -12.97 16.56
N THR A 184 23.23 -12.95 16.99
CA THR A 184 24.10 -11.75 16.88
C THR A 184 24.31 -11.31 15.44
N ASP A 185 24.47 -12.24 14.52
CA ASP A 185 24.60 -11.99 13.09
C ASP A 185 23.36 -11.32 12.51
N VAL A 186 22.15 -11.70 12.95
CA VAL A 186 20.89 -11.07 12.54
C VAL A 186 20.81 -9.62 13.03
N ILE A 187 21.22 -9.33 14.28
CA ILE A 187 21.28 -7.95 14.80
C ILE A 187 22.25 -7.09 13.97
N LEU A 188 23.45 -7.62 13.71
CA LEU A 188 24.48 -6.90 12.94
C LEU A 188 23.99 -6.62 11.51
N GLN A 189 23.41 -7.61 10.85
CA GLN A 189 22.84 -7.44 9.52
C GLN A 189 21.69 -6.41 9.52
N TYR A 190 20.79 -6.49 10.49
CA TYR A 190 19.67 -5.56 10.64
C TYR A 190 20.14 -4.10 10.75
N HIS A 191 21.14 -3.83 11.58
CA HIS A 191 21.70 -2.47 11.72
C HIS A 191 22.44 -2.01 10.46
N SER A 192 23.20 -2.88 9.81
CA SER A 192 23.89 -2.55 8.56
C SER A 192 22.91 -2.19 7.45
N VAL A 193 21.83 -2.98 7.29
CA VAL A 193 20.78 -2.73 6.30
C VAL A 193 20.08 -1.39 6.62
N ARG A 194 19.74 -1.12 7.87
CA ARG A 194 19.13 0.15 8.27
C ARG A 194 20.01 1.35 7.97
N GLN A 195 21.30 1.26 8.28
CA GLN A 195 22.25 2.35 8.01
C GLN A 195 22.31 2.66 6.51
N ARG A 196 22.39 1.63 5.66
CA ARG A 196 22.35 1.76 4.19
C ARG A 196 21.05 2.44 3.73
N ASN A 197 19.90 1.99 4.23
CA ASN A 197 18.60 2.52 3.82
C ASN A 197 18.41 3.97 4.32
N HIS A 198 18.82 4.28 5.55
CA HIS A 198 18.77 5.64 6.07
C HIS A 198 19.66 6.61 5.28
N MET A 199 20.84 6.16 4.83
CA MET A 199 21.69 6.94 3.93
C MET A 199 20.97 7.27 2.62
N LEU A 200 20.28 6.30 1.99
CA LEU A 200 19.51 6.53 0.78
C LEU A 200 18.35 7.51 1.03
N ASN A 201 17.60 7.35 2.13
CA ASN A 201 16.53 8.28 2.52
C ASN A 201 17.04 9.72 2.64
N ALA A 202 18.15 9.90 3.35
CA ALA A 202 18.77 11.22 3.52
C ALA A 202 19.22 11.82 2.18
N ARG A 203 19.75 10.98 1.28
CA ARG A 203 20.16 11.43 -0.05
C ARG A 203 18.96 11.80 -0.94
N CYS A 204 17.86 11.08 -0.86
CA CYS A 204 16.61 11.43 -1.56
C CYS A 204 16.07 12.80 -1.10
N VAL A 205 16.13 13.10 0.22
CA VAL A 205 15.81 14.44 0.74
C VAL A 205 16.69 15.50 0.10
N GLU A 206 18.02 15.31 0.05
CA GLU A 206 18.95 16.27 -0.57
C GLU A 206 18.67 16.48 -2.06
N LEU A 207 18.40 15.41 -2.81
CA LEU A 207 18.10 15.48 -4.24
C LEU A 207 16.79 16.25 -4.50
N THR A 208 15.79 16.07 -3.64
CA THR A 208 14.53 16.83 -3.72
C THR A 208 14.79 18.32 -3.43
N LYS A 209 15.56 18.64 -2.39
CA LYS A 209 15.91 20.04 -2.06
C LYS A 209 16.70 20.73 -3.19
N ARG A 210 17.53 19.99 -3.90
CA ARG A 210 18.25 20.47 -5.10
C ARG A 210 17.36 20.58 -6.35
N GLY A 211 16.10 20.12 -6.30
CA GLY A 211 15.18 20.15 -7.43
C GLY A 211 15.40 19.04 -8.48
N ILE A 212 16.19 18.02 -8.15
CA ILE A 212 16.38 16.83 -8.98
C ILE A 212 15.09 15.98 -8.98
N PHE A 213 14.45 15.86 -7.82
CA PHE A 213 13.10 15.27 -7.68
C PHE A 213 12.07 16.38 -7.51
N SER A 214 10.94 16.24 -8.19
CA SER A 214 9.80 17.16 -8.11
C SER A 214 9.02 16.99 -6.81
N SER A 215 8.91 15.76 -6.30
CA SER A 215 8.40 15.46 -4.96
C SER A 215 9.00 14.17 -4.44
N LEU A 216 9.00 14.03 -3.12
CA LEU A 216 9.42 12.83 -2.41
C LEU A 216 8.36 12.45 -1.37
N LEU A 217 7.91 11.19 -1.42
CA LEU A 217 7.09 10.59 -0.40
C LEU A 217 7.92 9.54 0.35
N LEU A 218 8.24 9.82 1.61
CA LEU A 218 8.91 8.88 2.51
C LEU A 218 7.85 8.09 3.28
N LEU A 219 7.94 6.78 3.20
CA LEU A 219 6.95 5.84 3.69
C LEU A 219 7.44 5.14 4.96
N MET A 220 6.70 5.32 6.05
CA MET A 220 6.94 4.61 7.33
C MET A 220 6.32 3.23 7.22
N GLU A 221 7.16 2.24 6.92
CA GLU A 221 6.74 0.85 6.85
C GLU A 221 6.53 0.28 8.25
N ASP A 222 5.46 -0.52 8.47
CA ASP A 222 5.14 -1.21 9.73
C ASP A 222 5.77 -0.56 10.98
N SER A 223 5.18 0.52 11.43
CA SER A 223 5.74 1.37 12.48
C SER A 223 5.05 1.16 13.83
N GLU A 224 5.73 1.62 14.86
CA GLU A 224 5.32 1.61 16.25
C GLU A 224 5.59 2.99 16.87
N GLU A 225 5.06 3.25 18.05
CA GLU A 225 5.27 4.51 18.79
C GLU A 225 6.76 4.82 18.98
N TYR A 226 7.57 3.79 19.27
CA TYR A 226 9.03 3.84 19.42
C TYR A 226 9.69 2.83 18.48
N GLY A 227 10.97 3.05 18.20
CA GLY A 227 11.80 2.13 17.43
C GLY A 227 12.83 2.82 16.57
N PHE A 228 13.76 2.06 15.99
CA PHE A 228 14.81 2.63 15.14
C PHE A 228 14.26 3.42 13.95
N HIS A 229 13.13 3.00 13.38
CA HIS A 229 12.42 3.76 12.32
C HIS A 229 12.02 5.16 12.79
N ARG A 230 11.62 5.33 14.08
CA ARG A 230 11.28 6.63 14.68
C ARG A 230 12.52 7.48 14.90
N ALA A 231 13.62 6.87 15.35
CA ALA A 231 14.90 7.56 15.47
C ALA A 231 15.37 8.11 14.13
N GLU A 232 15.31 7.29 13.07
CA GLU A 232 15.64 7.70 11.70
C GLU A 232 14.70 8.78 11.18
N GLN A 233 13.41 8.66 11.44
CA GLN A 233 12.40 9.66 11.05
C GLN A 233 12.70 11.01 11.67
N ARG A 234 13.06 11.08 12.98
CA ARG A 234 13.41 12.35 13.64
C ARG A 234 14.56 13.06 12.93
N VAL A 235 15.61 12.33 12.57
CA VAL A 235 16.76 12.88 11.80
C VAL A 235 16.32 13.38 10.41
N LEU A 236 15.45 12.63 9.74
CA LEU A 236 14.94 13.03 8.41
C LEU A 236 14.06 14.28 8.49
N VAL A 237 13.20 14.40 9.51
CA VAL A 237 12.34 15.60 9.72
C VAL A 237 13.20 16.85 9.87
N GLU A 238 14.29 16.79 10.67
CA GLU A 238 15.24 17.91 10.79
C GLU A 238 15.87 18.29 9.44
N LYS A 239 16.24 17.29 8.63
CA LYS A 239 16.81 17.51 7.29
C LYS A 239 15.81 18.09 6.30
N ILE A 240 14.55 17.69 6.38
CA ILE A 240 13.47 18.15 5.49
C ILE A 240 13.20 19.65 5.70
N ALA A 241 13.18 20.12 6.96
CA ALA A 241 13.04 21.53 7.31
C ALA A 241 11.82 22.19 6.59
N ASP A 242 10.66 21.54 6.69
CA ASP A 242 9.37 22.01 6.15
C ASP A 242 9.32 22.20 4.61
N ASP A 243 10.17 21.51 3.85
CA ASP A 243 10.09 21.55 2.38
C ASP A 243 8.75 20.91 1.92
N PRO A 244 7.84 21.69 1.29
CA PRO A 244 6.50 21.22 0.96
C PRO A 244 6.47 20.13 -0.14
N ARG A 245 7.60 19.88 -0.78
CA ARG A 245 7.74 18.82 -1.79
C ARG A 245 7.98 17.45 -1.15
N ILE A 246 8.26 17.40 0.17
CA ILE A 246 8.61 16.18 0.87
C ILE A 246 7.54 15.86 1.91
N THR A 247 6.95 14.68 1.80
CA THR A 247 5.93 14.19 2.74
C THR A 247 6.44 12.91 3.42
N ILE A 248 6.27 12.81 4.74
CA ILE A 248 6.43 11.54 5.48
C ILE A 248 5.06 11.08 5.95
N LYS A 249 4.66 9.85 5.62
CA LYS A 249 3.41 9.22 6.11
C LYS A 249 3.60 7.72 6.35
N ASN A 250 2.67 7.10 7.07
CA ASN A 250 2.63 5.65 7.17
C ASN A 250 2.20 5.01 5.84
N GLY A 251 2.56 3.76 5.67
CA GLY A 251 2.30 2.96 4.49
C GLY A 251 3.57 2.49 3.79
N THR A 252 3.39 1.68 2.77
CA THR A 252 4.46 1.13 1.92
C THR A 252 3.95 0.90 0.51
N ASP A 253 2.74 0.35 0.39
CA ASP A 253 2.11 0.00 -0.88
C ASP A 253 1.34 1.22 -1.45
N GLU A 254 2.11 2.31 -1.70
CA GLU A 254 1.60 3.63 -2.05
C GLU A 254 1.73 3.94 -3.57
N GLY A 255 1.92 2.90 -4.38
CA GLY A 255 1.96 3.02 -5.83
C GLY A 255 0.77 3.81 -6.43
N PRO A 256 -0.48 3.59 -5.97
CA PRO A 256 -1.64 4.37 -6.40
C PRO A 256 -1.52 5.87 -6.14
N LEU A 257 -0.99 6.30 -4.98
CA LEU A 257 -0.76 7.73 -4.72
C LEU A 257 0.34 8.31 -5.61
N LEU A 258 1.43 7.55 -5.81
CA LEU A 258 2.52 7.97 -6.69
C LEU A 258 2.03 8.14 -8.13
N ALA A 259 1.23 7.20 -8.62
CA ALA A 259 0.63 7.26 -9.95
C ALA A 259 -0.25 8.49 -10.11
N MET A 260 -1.16 8.75 -9.16
CA MET A 260 -2.04 9.91 -9.21
C MET A 260 -1.28 11.23 -9.06
N LYS A 261 -0.19 11.28 -8.28
CA LYS A 261 0.65 12.48 -8.17
C LYS A 261 1.17 12.96 -9.52
N CYS A 262 1.42 12.03 -10.43
CA CYS A 262 1.88 12.35 -11.80
C CYS A 262 0.81 13.06 -12.64
N LEU A 263 -0.46 12.83 -12.34
CA LEU A 263 -1.58 13.28 -13.17
C LEU A 263 -2.36 14.47 -12.59
N MET A 264 -2.17 14.80 -11.31
CA MET A 264 -3.03 15.74 -10.59
C MET A 264 -2.79 17.20 -10.96
N PRO A 265 -3.54 17.76 -11.93
CA PRO A 265 -3.59 19.19 -12.21
C PRO A 265 -4.91 19.85 -11.81
N GLN A 266 -5.94 19.04 -11.46
CA GLN A 266 -7.29 19.54 -11.16
C GLN A 266 -7.58 19.43 -9.66
N PRO A 267 -8.16 20.44 -9.03
CA PRO A 267 -8.62 20.31 -7.64
C PRO A 267 -9.74 19.28 -7.58
N ILE A 268 -9.49 18.20 -6.82
CA ILE A 268 -10.51 17.23 -6.43
C ILE A 268 -10.98 17.60 -5.02
N SER A 269 -12.28 17.55 -4.77
CA SER A 269 -12.85 17.71 -3.44
C SER A 269 -13.64 16.46 -3.04
N LEU A 270 -13.57 16.12 -1.76
CA LEU A 270 -14.32 15.04 -1.13
C LEU A 270 -14.76 15.44 0.28
N SER A 271 -15.79 14.80 0.81
CA SER A 271 -16.11 14.89 2.25
C SER A 271 -15.63 13.63 2.97
N ILE A 272 -15.07 13.79 4.18
CA ILE A 272 -14.67 12.67 5.03
C ILE A 272 -15.82 12.36 6.01
N GLN A 273 -16.23 11.08 6.05
CA GLN A 273 -17.22 10.58 7.00
C GLN A 273 -16.60 9.44 7.82
N TRP A 274 -16.48 9.65 9.14
CA TRP A 274 -16.09 8.60 10.07
C TRP A 274 -17.30 7.74 10.42
N ILE A 275 -17.22 6.44 10.19
CA ILE A 275 -18.30 5.47 10.36
C ILE A 275 -17.94 4.52 11.51
N GLY A 276 -18.84 4.39 12.51
CA GLY A 276 -18.59 3.61 13.73
C GLY A 276 -17.71 4.33 14.76
N ARG A 277 -17.13 5.48 14.40
CA ARG A 277 -16.36 6.37 15.31
C ARG A 277 -16.76 7.82 15.07
N VAL A 278 -16.47 8.65 16.07
CA VAL A 278 -16.73 10.10 15.96
C VAL A 278 -15.56 10.88 15.38
N ASP A 279 -14.35 10.30 15.41
CA ASP A 279 -13.11 10.94 14.95
C ASP A 279 -12.07 9.92 14.44
N GLY A 280 -11.01 10.43 13.84
CA GLY A 280 -9.88 9.66 13.32
C GLY A 280 -8.67 9.56 14.24
N LYS A 281 -8.83 9.79 15.55
CA LYS A 281 -7.70 9.84 16.49
C LYS A 281 -7.14 8.47 16.89
N PHE A 282 -7.74 7.38 16.43
CA PHE A 282 -7.16 6.06 16.65
C PHE A 282 -5.84 5.90 15.89
N ILE A 283 -4.93 5.14 16.48
CA ILE A 283 -3.71 4.71 15.81
C ILE A 283 -4.00 3.34 15.21
N ALA A 284 -3.93 3.24 13.90
CA ALA A 284 -4.14 1.98 13.20
C ALA A 284 -2.99 1.00 13.49
N ARG A 285 -3.27 -0.29 13.42
CA ARG A 285 -2.25 -1.31 13.64
C ARG A 285 -1.12 -1.16 12.62
N TYR A 286 0.12 -1.30 13.08
CA TYR A 286 1.35 -1.07 12.29
C TYR A 286 1.59 0.38 11.87
N GLU A 287 0.92 1.34 12.51
CA GLU A 287 1.13 2.78 12.31
C GLU A 287 1.53 3.47 13.61
N ASP A 288 2.07 4.69 13.52
CA ASP A 288 2.71 5.39 14.64
C ASP A 288 2.05 6.72 15.01
N ARG A 289 0.91 7.03 14.39
CA ARG A 289 0.21 8.30 14.58
C ARG A 289 -1.30 8.16 14.41
N PRO A 290 -2.10 9.14 14.87
CA PRO A 290 -3.53 9.19 14.59
C PRO A 290 -3.82 9.06 13.10
N PHE A 291 -4.80 8.22 12.76
CA PHE A 291 -5.10 7.92 11.36
C PHE A 291 -5.58 9.16 10.59
N GLU A 292 -6.28 10.09 11.25
CA GLU A 292 -6.66 11.39 10.65
C GLU A 292 -5.46 12.19 10.12
N GLU A 293 -4.29 12.07 10.74
CA GLU A 293 -3.07 12.71 10.24
C GLU A 293 -2.56 12.05 8.96
N ASN A 294 -2.63 10.72 8.85
CA ASN A 294 -2.26 10.00 7.63
C ASN A 294 -3.22 10.33 6.49
N VAL A 295 -4.52 10.43 6.78
CA VAL A 295 -5.53 10.89 5.81
C VAL A 295 -5.18 12.31 5.33
N ALA A 296 -4.96 13.24 6.26
CA ALA A 296 -4.63 14.63 5.92
C ALA A 296 -3.35 14.72 5.05
N ARG A 297 -2.31 13.94 5.37
CA ARG A 297 -1.05 13.89 4.61
C ARG A 297 -1.26 13.33 3.20
N ALA A 298 -2.07 12.28 3.04
CA ALA A 298 -2.39 11.71 1.74
C ALA A 298 -3.17 12.71 0.87
N LEU A 299 -4.18 13.37 1.43
CA LEU A 299 -4.94 14.41 0.73
C LEU A 299 -4.03 15.59 0.33
N ALA A 300 -3.19 16.08 1.25
CA ALA A 300 -2.26 17.18 0.97
C ALA A 300 -1.23 16.79 -0.10
N TYR A 301 -0.72 15.54 -0.08
CA TYR A 301 0.21 15.05 -1.10
C TYR A 301 -0.41 15.09 -2.51
N LEU A 302 -1.68 14.73 -2.64
CA LEU A 302 -2.41 14.78 -3.91
C LEU A 302 -3.02 16.16 -4.22
N GLY A 303 -3.09 17.08 -3.24
CA GLY A 303 -3.77 18.36 -3.41
C GLY A 303 -5.30 18.25 -3.42
N ILE A 304 -5.84 17.26 -2.70
CA ILE A 304 -7.29 17.03 -2.55
C ILE A 304 -7.83 17.90 -1.41
N GLU A 305 -8.96 18.55 -1.65
CA GLU A 305 -9.64 19.39 -0.67
C GLU A 305 -10.69 18.57 0.11
N ASN A 306 -10.67 18.70 1.44
CA ASN A 306 -11.77 18.19 2.26
C ASN A 306 -12.89 19.22 2.33
N ASP A 307 -13.94 19.01 1.55
CA ASP A 307 -15.14 19.86 1.48
C ASP A 307 -16.33 19.10 2.07
N PRO A 308 -16.85 19.52 3.23
CA PRO A 308 -18.00 18.85 3.86
C PRO A 308 -19.27 18.80 3.00
N GLU A 309 -19.41 19.70 2.02
CA GLU A 309 -20.57 19.76 1.13
C GLU A 309 -20.40 18.88 -0.12
N SER A 310 -19.22 18.28 -0.31
CA SER A 310 -18.96 17.39 -1.46
C SER A 310 -19.86 16.16 -1.41
N LYS A 311 -20.40 15.80 -2.58
CA LYS A 311 -21.16 14.56 -2.75
C LYS A 311 -20.29 13.31 -2.92
N THR A 312 -19.01 13.48 -3.15
CA THR A 312 -18.03 12.40 -3.14
C THR A 312 -17.58 12.19 -1.71
N VAL A 313 -17.86 11.02 -1.14
CA VAL A 313 -17.63 10.70 0.26
C VAL A 313 -16.53 9.67 0.40
N LEU A 314 -15.47 10.01 1.13
CA LEU A 314 -14.53 9.05 1.70
C LEU A 314 -15.12 8.57 3.05
N ALA A 315 -15.78 7.42 3.04
CA ALA A 315 -16.36 6.82 4.23
C ALA A 315 -15.33 5.90 4.89
N ILE A 316 -14.83 6.28 6.06
CA ILE A 316 -13.83 5.52 6.82
C ILE A 316 -14.52 4.79 7.96
N ALA A 317 -14.64 3.47 7.80
CA ALA A 317 -15.33 2.61 8.77
C ALA A 317 -14.31 1.94 9.71
N ALA A 318 -14.41 2.21 11.01
CA ALA A 318 -13.56 1.63 12.04
C ALA A 318 -14.36 1.36 13.30
N ASN A 319 -13.92 0.41 14.14
CA ASN A 319 -14.61 0.13 15.40
C ASN A 319 -14.41 1.26 16.44
N GLU A 320 -15.32 1.35 17.41
CA GLU A 320 -15.33 2.42 18.41
C GLU A 320 -14.07 2.41 19.29
N GLU A 321 -13.57 1.24 19.64
CA GLU A 321 -12.38 1.07 20.49
C GLU A 321 -11.06 1.27 19.73
N GLY A 322 -11.08 1.27 18.40
CA GLY A 322 -9.91 1.47 17.55
C GLY A 322 -8.94 0.28 17.51
N VAL A 323 -9.29 -0.84 18.11
CA VAL A 323 -8.48 -2.05 18.07
C VAL A 323 -8.81 -2.85 16.82
N GLN A 324 -7.89 -2.83 15.86
CA GLN A 324 -8.02 -3.63 14.63
C GLN A 324 -7.64 -5.09 14.89
N VAL A 325 -8.49 -5.99 14.41
CA VAL A 325 -8.19 -7.43 14.31
C VAL A 325 -7.26 -7.64 13.13
N ASP A 326 -6.19 -8.40 13.33
CA ASP A 326 -5.26 -8.74 12.24
C ASP A 326 -5.69 -10.05 11.57
N MET A 327 -6.12 -9.96 10.32
CA MET A 327 -6.64 -11.09 9.57
C MET A 327 -5.54 -12.06 9.08
N VAL A 328 -4.25 -11.71 9.18
CA VAL A 328 -3.14 -12.64 8.92
C VAL A 328 -3.02 -13.70 10.02
N ILE A 329 -3.21 -13.28 11.28
CA ILE A 329 -3.01 -14.12 12.45
C ILE A 329 -4.32 -14.61 13.07
N THR A 330 -5.47 -14.09 12.62
CA THR A 330 -6.79 -14.41 13.14
C THR A 330 -7.54 -15.27 12.12
N GLU A 331 -8.02 -16.42 12.56
CA GLU A 331 -8.88 -17.24 11.71
C GLU A 331 -10.28 -16.61 11.61
N TYR A 332 -10.89 -16.64 10.42
CA TYR A 332 -12.23 -16.10 10.20
C TYR A 332 -13.26 -16.62 11.22
N ALA A 333 -13.17 -17.91 11.56
CA ALA A 333 -14.08 -18.54 12.53
C ALA A 333 -13.95 -18.00 13.97
N THR A 334 -12.81 -17.39 14.31
CA THR A 334 -12.50 -16.84 15.64
C THR A 334 -12.45 -15.31 15.68
N THR A 335 -12.74 -14.65 14.54
CA THR A 335 -12.81 -13.21 14.48
C THR A 335 -13.86 -12.68 15.47
N PRO A 336 -13.51 -11.70 16.33
CA PRO A 336 -14.46 -11.12 17.25
C PRO A 336 -15.70 -10.61 16.54
N SER A 337 -16.88 -10.87 17.12
CA SER A 337 -18.16 -10.48 16.55
C SER A 337 -18.69 -9.26 17.32
N TYR A 338 -18.98 -8.18 16.57
CA TYR A 338 -19.56 -6.94 17.07
C TYR A 338 -20.82 -6.61 16.26
N PRO A 339 -21.91 -7.43 16.38
CA PRO A 339 -23.06 -7.34 15.47
C PRO A 339 -23.81 -6.00 15.52
N LYS A 340 -23.81 -5.32 16.66
CA LYS A 340 -24.42 -3.99 16.79
C LYS A 340 -23.62 -2.94 16.04
N GLU A 341 -22.30 -2.93 16.21
CA GLU A 341 -21.40 -1.99 15.56
C GLU A 341 -21.41 -2.21 14.05
N ALA A 342 -21.31 -3.47 13.62
CA ALA A 342 -21.40 -3.84 12.21
C ALA A 342 -22.69 -3.34 11.57
N LYS A 343 -23.83 -3.53 12.26
CA LYS A 343 -25.13 -3.07 11.77
C LYS A 343 -25.22 -1.54 11.71
N GLN A 344 -24.82 -0.85 12.77
CA GLN A 344 -24.85 0.61 12.82
C GLN A 344 -23.99 1.24 11.71
N ALA A 345 -22.81 0.68 11.50
CA ALA A 345 -21.92 1.12 10.43
C ALA A 345 -22.55 0.85 9.03
N ALA A 346 -23.13 -0.33 8.82
CA ALA A 346 -23.81 -0.66 7.57
C ALA A 346 -25.03 0.23 7.33
N ASP A 347 -25.85 0.49 8.37
CA ASP A 347 -27.01 1.39 8.28
C ASP A 347 -26.57 2.79 7.83
N ARG A 348 -25.45 3.31 8.37
CA ARG A 348 -24.92 4.62 7.96
C ARG A 348 -24.45 4.63 6.50
N ILE A 349 -23.79 3.58 6.03
CA ILE A 349 -23.42 3.45 4.61
C ILE A 349 -24.67 3.40 3.74
N ASN A 350 -25.68 2.61 4.14
CA ASN A 350 -26.95 2.51 3.42
C ASN A 350 -27.67 3.86 3.32
N GLU A 351 -27.66 4.68 4.38
CA GLU A 351 -28.21 6.06 4.35
C GLU A 351 -27.48 6.94 3.33
N LEU A 352 -26.13 6.90 3.28
CA LEU A 352 -25.36 7.67 2.33
C LEU A 352 -25.70 7.24 0.89
N LEU A 353 -25.73 5.93 0.60
CA LEU A 353 -26.08 5.40 -0.70
C LEU A 353 -27.52 5.76 -1.14
N GLN A 354 -28.49 5.68 -0.21
CA GLN A 354 -29.88 6.08 -0.48
C GLN A 354 -30.03 7.58 -0.73
N SER A 355 -29.17 8.39 -0.08
CA SER A 355 -29.13 9.84 -0.26
C SER A 355 -28.41 10.28 -1.55
N GLY A 356 -27.91 9.34 -2.35
CA GLY A 356 -27.29 9.59 -3.63
C GLY A 356 -25.87 10.14 -3.56
N TYR A 357 -25.13 9.84 -2.49
CA TYR A 357 -23.71 10.14 -2.40
C TYR A 357 -22.88 9.11 -3.18
N ASP A 358 -21.77 9.58 -3.74
CA ASP A 358 -20.72 8.73 -4.30
C ASP A 358 -19.81 8.22 -3.18
N VAL A 359 -20.06 7.01 -2.68
CA VAL A 359 -19.41 6.47 -1.49
C VAL A 359 -18.20 5.62 -1.87
N TYR A 360 -17.02 6.04 -1.44
CA TYR A 360 -15.77 5.28 -1.45
C TYR A 360 -15.52 4.78 -0.04
N LEU A 361 -15.66 3.47 0.16
CA LEU A 361 -15.62 2.84 1.47
C LEU A 361 -14.22 2.30 1.79
N LEU A 362 -13.60 2.88 2.84
CA LEU A 362 -12.39 2.37 3.46
C LEU A 362 -12.79 1.55 4.70
N ASP A 363 -12.65 0.23 4.62
CA ASP A 363 -13.00 -0.68 5.72
C ASP A 363 -11.78 -0.91 6.61
N GLN A 364 -11.77 -0.29 7.78
CA GLN A 364 -10.68 -0.33 8.76
C GLN A 364 -11.09 -0.97 10.09
N PHE A 365 -12.11 -1.80 10.11
CA PHE A 365 -12.42 -2.64 11.26
C PHE A 365 -11.35 -3.68 11.54
N CYS A 366 -10.73 -4.19 10.47
CA CYS A 366 -9.60 -5.11 10.52
C CYS A 366 -8.38 -4.47 9.84
N CYS A 367 -7.19 -5.01 10.07
CA CYS A 367 -6.04 -4.85 9.17
C CYS A 367 -5.78 -6.15 8.42
N ASN A 368 -5.13 -6.07 7.27
CA ASN A 368 -4.89 -7.20 6.37
C ASN A 368 -6.19 -7.89 5.90
N GLY A 369 -7.24 -7.12 5.68
CA GLY A 369 -8.52 -7.57 5.16
C GLY A 369 -9.72 -6.80 5.69
N GLY A 370 -10.84 -6.84 4.99
CA GLY A 370 -12.09 -6.20 5.40
C GLY A 370 -12.84 -6.97 6.49
N TRP A 371 -13.91 -6.39 7.02
CA TRP A 371 -14.74 -7.04 8.02
C TRP A 371 -16.01 -7.66 7.42
N PRO A 372 -16.06 -8.98 7.24
CA PRO A 372 -17.18 -9.67 6.59
C PRO A 372 -18.52 -9.46 7.28
N GLU A 373 -18.55 -9.31 8.61
CA GLU A 373 -19.78 -9.10 9.36
C GLU A 373 -20.43 -7.74 9.07
N PHE A 374 -19.63 -6.73 8.81
CA PHE A 374 -20.06 -5.41 8.42
C PHE A 374 -20.50 -5.35 6.95
N THR A 375 -19.60 -5.72 6.04
CA THR A 375 -19.81 -5.54 4.59
C THR A 375 -20.99 -6.34 4.05
N ARG A 376 -21.27 -7.55 4.59
CA ARG A 376 -22.45 -8.36 4.19
C ARG A 376 -23.80 -7.72 4.58
N GLN A 377 -23.81 -6.71 5.47
CA GLN A 377 -25.02 -5.99 5.90
C GLN A 377 -25.26 -4.71 5.09
N ILE A 378 -24.41 -4.39 4.14
CA ILE A 378 -24.66 -3.30 3.18
C ILE A 378 -25.72 -3.79 2.19
N ASP A 379 -26.89 -3.09 2.13
CA ASP A 379 -28.05 -3.51 1.34
C ASP A 379 -27.76 -3.47 -0.15
N HIS A 380 -27.01 -2.45 -0.61
CA HIS A 380 -26.73 -2.16 -2.01
C HIS A 380 -25.22 -1.99 -2.27
N PRO A 381 -24.41 -3.06 -2.12
CA PRO A 381 -22.96 -2.97 -2.34
C PRO A 381 -22.60 -2.62 -3.79
N GLU A 382 -23.52 -2.89 -4.77
CA GLU A 382 -23.37 -2.50 -6.17
C GLU A 382 -23.34 -0.98 -6.39
N LYS A 383 -23.86 -0.19 -5.43
CA LYS A 383 -23.88 1.28 -5.48
C LYS A 383 -22.62 1.93 -4.88
N LEU A 384 -21.77 1.16 -4.20
CA LEU A 384 -20.49 1.70 -3.74
C LEU A 384 -19.64 2.11 -4.94
N SER A 385 -19.07 3.30 -4.91
CA SER A 385 -18.17 3.79 -5.95
C SER A 385 -16.81 3.11 -5.88
N GLY A 386 -16.31 2.83 -4.67
CA GLY A 386 -15.05 2.14 -4.41
C GLY A 386 -15.06 1.40 -3.07
N TYR A 387 -14.14 0.46 -2.91
CA TYR A 387 -13.91 -0.31 -1.69
C TYR A 387 -12.42 -0.58 -1.54
N SER A 388 -11.89 -0.51 -0.33
CA SER A 388 -10.55 -1.03 -0.01
C SER A 388 -10.41 -1.37 1.46
N ALA A 389 -9.66 -2.44 1.75
CA ALA A 389 -9.34 -2.93 3.08
C ALA A 389 -8.01 -3.71 3.15
N TRP A 390 -7.27 -3.71 2.05
CA TRP A 390 -6.02 -4.46 1.93
C TRP A 390 -4.92 -3.89 2.82
N ASN A 391 -4.20 -4.82 3.52
CA ASN A 391 -3.00 -4.56 4.29
C ASN A 391 -3.22 -3.56 5.45
N THR A 392 -2.38 -2.54 5.62
CA THR A 392 -2.53 -1.54 6.68
C THR A 392 -3.48 -0.41 6.28
N ALA A 393 -3.90 0.40 7.25
CA ALA A 393 -4.86 1.47 7.01
C ALA A 393 -4.40 2.47 5.93
N SER A 394 -3.12 2.86 5.97
CA SER A 394 -2.56 3.79 4.98
C SER A 394 -2.45 3.19 3.58
N ASN A 395 -2.12 1.89 3.46
CA ASN A 395 -2.06 1.20 2.16
C ASN A 395 -3.45 1.09 1.50
N ALA A 396 -4.46 0.71 2.30
CA ALA A 396 -5.84 0.68 1.83
C ALA A 396 -6.35 2.08 1.43
N LEU A 397 -6.00 3.12 2.21
CA LEU A 397 -6.31 4.52 1.88
C LEU A 397 -5.70 4.93 0.54
N ALA A 398 -4.43 4.58 0.29
CA ALA A 398 -3.75 4.90 -0.96
C ALA A 398 -4.46 4.28 -2.18
N THR A 399 -4.84 3.02 -2.07
CA THR A 399 -5.58 2.31 -3.12
C THR A 399 -6.93 2.97 -3.39
N LEU A 400 -7.69 3.28 -2.35
CA LEU A 400 -9.01 3.89 -2.47
C LEU A 400 -8.95 5.33 -3.02
N LEU A 401 -8.00 6.16 -2.54
CA LEU A 401 -7.79 7.51 -3.06
C LEU A 401 -7.32 7.48 -4.52
N GLY A 402 -6.47 6.53 -4.88
CA GLY A 402 -6.08 6.31 -6.28
C GLY A 402 -7.28 6.04 -7.17
N GLN A 403 -8.18 5.14 -6.78
CA GLN A 403 -9.43 4.87 -7.50
C GLN A 403 -10.32 6.11 -7.57
N LEU A 404 -10.54 6.80 -6.44
CA LEU A 404 -11.38 7.99 -6.36
C LEU A 404 -10.91 9.10 -7.32
N CYS A 405 -9.61 9.37 -7.33
CA CYS A 405 -9.01 10.37 -8.22
C CYS A 405 -9.17 9.96 -9.68
N SER A 406 -8.86 8.71 -10.00
CA SER A 406 -8.97 8.17 -11.35
C SER A 406 -10.41 8.21 -11.87
N ASP A 407 -11.39 7.81 -11.05
CA ASP A 407 -12.82 7.86 -11.37
C ASP A 407 -13.29 9.30 -11.63
N THR A 408 -12.85 10.23 -10.79
CA THR A 408 -13.18 11.66 -10.93
C THR A 408 -12.62 12.22 -12.22
N MET A 409 -11.37 11.90 -12.56
CA MET A 409 -10.72 12.32 -13.79
C MET A 409 -11.36 11.69 -15.03
N ALA A 410 -11.73 10.42 -14.97
CA ALA A 410 -12.41 9.69 -16.04
C ALA A 410 -13.89 10.12 -16.23
N GLY A 411 -14.50 10.78 -15.23
CA GLY A 411 -15.93 11.11 -15.21
C GLY A 411 -16.84 9.87 -15.13
N LYS A 412 -16.31 8.72 -14.72
CA LYS A 412 -17.04 7.44 -14.60
C LYS A 412 -16.40 6.56 -13.52
N LYS A 413 -17.17 5.62 -12.95
CA LYS A 413 -16.72 4.74 -11.86
C LYS A 413 -16.07 3.46 -12.41
N ASN A 414 -14.91 3.08 -11.87
CA ASN A 414 -14.26 1.81 -12.15
C ASN A 414 -14.86 0.69 -11.27
N LEU A 415 -16.01 0.20 -11.66
CA LEU A 415 -16.71 -0.85 -10.90
C LEU A 415 -15.97 -2.20 -10.96
N ARG A 416 -15.20 -2.44 -12.03
CA ARG A 416 -14.32 -3.62 -12.13
C ARG A 416 -13.28 -3.60 -11.02
N PHE A 417 -12.54 -2.49 -10.88
CA PHE A 417 -11.51 -2.34 -9.84
C PHE A 417 -12.11 -2.49 -8.43
N ARG A 418 -13.27 -1.87 -8.16
CA ARG A 418 -14.00 -2.06 -6.90
C ARG A 418 -14.32 -3.53 -6.64
N ASN A 419 -14.79 -4.27 -7.63
CA ASN A 419 -15.16 -5.68 -7.49
C ASN A 419 -13.93 -6.57 -7.28
N GLU A 420 -12.81 -6.25 -7.91
CA GLU A 420 -11.52 -6.90 -7.62
C GLU A 420 -11.09 -6.67 -6.17
N ARG A 421 -11.35 -5.47 -5.60
CA ARG A 421 -11.08 -5.22 -4.16
C ARG A 421 -12.02 -6.00 -3.24
N PHE A 422 -13.29 -6.19 -3.60
CA PHE A 422 -14.15 -7.11 -2.84
C PHE A 422 -13.64 -8.55 -2.86
N LEU A 423 -13.15 -8.99 -4.02
CA LEU A 423 -12.64 -10.34 -4.17
C LEU A 423 -11.36 -10.56 -3.35
N ASP A 424 -10.41 -9.64 -3.48
CA ASP A 424 -9.11 -9.67 -2.81
C ASP A 424 -9.25 -9.25 -1.33
N ASP A 425 -9.47 -7.97 -1.06
CA ASP A 425 -9.40 -7.37 0.27
C ASP A 425 -10.41 -7.98 1.27
N LEU A 426 -11.60 -8.38 0.80
CA LEU A 426 -12.65 -8.91 1.66
C LEU A 426 -12.69 -10.44 1.66
N LEU A 427 -12.89 -11.05 0.48
CA LEU A 427 -13.21 -12.47 0.43
C LEU A 427 -11.96 -13.35 0.54
N TYR A 428 -10.88 -12.99 -0.14
CA TYR A 428 -9.63 -13.72 0.00
C TYR A 428 -9.00 -13.46 1.36
N GLU A 429 -8.66 -12.23 1.64
CA GLU A 429 -7.87 -11.85 2.80
C GLU A 429 -8.55 -12.22 4.12
N SER A 430 -9.86 -12.01 4.22
CA SER A 430 -10.59 -12.24 5.47
C SER A 430 -11.20 -13.61 5.62
N CYS A 431 -11.42 -14.35 4.52
CA CYS A 431 -12.15 -15.63 4.59
C CYS A 431 -11.38 -16.80 3.99
N ILE A 432 -10.93 -16.68 2.72
CA ILE A 432 -10.35 -17.83 2.00
C ILE A 432 -8.93 -18.11 2.51
N ARG A 433 -8.09 -17.08 2.68
CA ARG A 433 -6.68 -17.23 3.05
C ARG A 433 -6.49 -18.06 4.33
N SER A 434 -7.27 -17.79 5.38
CA SER A 434 -7.14 -18.54 6.64
C SER A 434 -7.47 -20.03 6.46
N GLN A 435 -8.46 -20.36 5.63
CA GLN A 435 -8.84 -21.73 5.33
C GLN A 435 -7.78 -22.43 4.46
N LEU A 436 -7.28 -21.74 3.43
CA LEU A 436 -6.18 -22.21 2.60
C LEU A 436 -4.93 -22.51 3.44
N ASN A 437 -4.56 -21.58 4.32
CA ASN A 437 -3.42 -21.73 5.23
C ASN A 437 -3.58 -22.94 6.16
N HIS A 438 -4.79 -23.15 6.68
CA HIS A 438 -5.08 -24.31 7.52
C HIS A 438 -4.90 -25.64 6.74
N MET A 439 -5.43 -25.71 5.53
CA MET A 439 -5.28 -26.88 4.66
C MET A 439 -3.81 -27.14 4.30
N LEU A 440 -3.09 -26.10 3.85
CA LEU A 440 -1.67 -26.20 3.47
C LEU A 440 -0.81 -26.73 4.63
N ARG A 441 -1.01 -26.19 5.84
CA ARG A 441 -0.31 -26.70 7.04
C ARG A 441 -0.64 -28.16 7.34
N ALA A 442 -1.88 -28.58 7.14
CA ALA A 442 -2.26 -29.99 7.32
C ALA A 442 -1.55 -30.94 6.33
N TYR A 443 -1.18 -30.42 5.15
CA TYR A 443 -0.36 -31.14 4.16
C TYR A 443 1.15 -30.89 4.30
N GLY A 444 1.59 -30.20 5.38
CA GLY A 444 3.00 -29.97 5.68
C GLY A 444 3.65 -28.82 4.89
N GLN A 445 2.85 -27.97 4.23
CA GLN A 445 3.34 -26.76 3.55
C GLN A 445 3.38 -25.57 4.50
N ASP A 446 4.37 -24.69 4.33
CA ASP A 446 4.45 -23.41 5.03
C ASP A 446 3.80 -22.30 4.19
N PRO A 447 2.71 -21.65 4.66
CA PRO A 447 2.06 -20.56 3.93
C PRO A 447 2.96 -19.34 3.65
N TYR A 448 4.05 -19.17 4.38
CA TYR A 448 5.04 -18.10 4.14
C TYR A 448 6.04 -18.45 3.04
N HIS A 449 6.18 -19.75 2.72
CA HIS A 449 7.08 -20.24 1.67
C HIS A 449 6.60 -21.59 1.17
N LEU A 450 5.78 -21.58 0.13
CA LEU A 450 5.15 -22.77 -0.44
C LEU A 450 6.19 -23.67 -1.11
N SER A 451 6.20 -24.93 -0.74
CA SER A 451 7.01 -25.97 -1.39
C SER A 451 6.37 -26.53 -2.66
N ASP A 452 5.05 -26.37 -2.80
CA ASP A 452 4.26 -26.75 -3.97
C ASP A 452 3.24 -25.64 -4.30
N PRO A 453 3.68 -24.58 -4.98
CA PRO A 453 2.80 -23.46 -5.36
C PRO A 453 1.66 -23.86 -6.30
N GLU A 454 1.89 -24.85 -7.19
CA GLU A 454 0.88 -25.31 -8.15
C GLU A 454 -0.30 -25.98 -7.45
N ASP A 455 -0.03 -26.81 -6.44
CA ASP A 455 -1.08 -27.42 -5.60
C ASP A 455 -1.83 -26.37 -4.79
N ALA A 456 -1.12 -25.41 -4.20
CA ALA A 456 -1.74 -24.31 -3.46
C ALA A 456 -2.68 -23.45 -4.35
N GLU A 457 -2.27 -23.13 -5.58
CA GLU A 457 -3.12 -22.42 -6.54
C GLU A 457 -4.32 -23.25 -6.99
N ARG A 458 -4.15 -24.55 -7.18
CA ARG A 458 -5.29 -25.43 -7.50
C ARG A 458 -6.33 -25.40 -6.37
N GLN A 459 -5.90 -25.53 -5.12
CA GLN A 459 -6.77 -25.43 -3.94
C GLN A 459 -7.43 -24.04 -3.85
N LEU A 460 -6.69 -22.98 -4.11
CA LEU A 460 -7.21 -21.62 -4.16
C LEU A 460 -8.34 -21.49 -5.18
N ARG A 461 -8.14 -21.94 -6.41
CA ARG A 461 -9.15 -21.91 -7.48
C ARG A 461 -10.40 -22.70 -7.10
N GLU A 462 -10.26 -23.90 -6.53
CA GLU A 462 -11.39 -24.70 -6.05
C GLU A 462 -12.20 -23.97 -4.96
N MET A 463 -11.54 -23.24 -4.05
CA MET A 463 -12.22 -22.43 -3.03
C MET A 463 -12.99 -21.26 -3.63
N PHE A 464 -12.45 -20.59 -4.65
CA PHE A 464 -13.17 -19.54 -5.37
C PHE A 464 -14.34 -20.08 -6.20
N GLU A 465 -14.20 -21.25 -6.82
CA GLU A 465 -15.31 -21.94 -7.49
C GLU A 465 -16.45 -22.25 -6.52
N ASP A 466 -16.14 -22.74 -5.32
CA ASP A 466 -17.13 -23.00 -4.27
C ASP A 466 -17.79 -21.70 -3.80
N LEU A 467 -17.02 -20.61 -3.65
CA LEU A 467 -17.53 -19.29 -3.34
C LEU A 467 -18.52 -18.80 -4.41
N PHE A 468 -18.11 -18.81 -5.66
CA PHE A 468 -18.95 -18.36 -6.78
C PHE A 468 -20.16 -19.24 -7.03
N SER A 469 -20.06 -20.54 -6.84
CA SER A 469 -21.22 -21.47 -6.93
C SER A 469 -22.07 -21.47 -5.66
N GLN A 470 -21.64 -20.74 -4.62
CA GLN A 470 -22.28 -20.70 -3.30
C GLN A 470 -22.53 -22.07 -2.70
N ARG A 471 -21.59 -23.01 -2.94
CA ARG A 471 -21.58 -24.32 -2.31
C ARG A 471 -21.05 -24.17 -0.89
N GLY A 472 -21.85 -24.54 0.08
CA GLY A 472 -21.49 -24.46 1.49
C GLY A 472 -22.16 -23.34 2.26
N GLY A 473 -22.20 -23.48 3.58
CA GLY A 473 -22.98 -22.61 4.46
C GLY A 473 -22.40 -21.20 4.61
N TRP A 474 -21.06 -21.07 4.57
CA TRP A 474 -20.40 -19.77 4.75
C TRP A 474 -20.45 -18.89 3.48
N THR A 475 -20.35 -19.51 2.30
CA THR A 475 -20.35 -18.78 1.02
C THR A 475 -21.69 -18.10 0.75
N LYS A 476 -22.80 -18.68 1.21
CA LYS A 476 -24.15 -18.09 1.10
C LYS A 476 -24.30 -16.77 1.87
N ARG A 477 -23.46 -16.53 2.87
CA ARG A 477 -23.47 -15.27 3.66
C ARG A 477 -23.02 -14.07 2.85
N PHE A 478 -22.30 -14.30 1.73
CA PHE A 478 -21.79 -13.27 0.83
C PHE A 478 -22.52 -13.21 -0.51
N ALA A 479 -23.76 -13.72 -0.55
CA ALA A 479 -24.51 -13.81 -1.81
C ALA A 479 -24.66 -12.45 -2.51
N ASN A 480 -24.88 -11.36 -1.75
CA ASN A 480 -24.96 -10.00 -2.27
C ASN A 480 -23.62 -9.54 -2.89
N ILE A 481 -22.49 -9.76 -2.20
CA ILE A 481 -21.16 -9.39 -2.70
C ILE A 481 -20.78 -10.23 -3.92
N VAL A 482 -20.98 -11.55 -3.85
CA VAL A 482 -20.71 -12.46 -4.97
C VAL A 482 -21.57 -12.11 -6.21
N HIS A 483 -22.82 -11.69 -6.00
CA HIS A 483 -23.68 -11.22 -7.09
C HIS A 483 -23.06 -10.01 -7.80
N VAL A 484 -22.65 -9.01 -7.05
CA VAL A 484 -22.01 -7.79 -7.58
C VAL A 484 -20.72 -8.10 -8.33
N ILE A 485 -19.87 -8.98 -7.79
CA ILE A 485 -18.63 -9.39 -8.46
C ILE A 485 -18.95 -10.06 -9.82
N LYS A 486 -19.95 -10.95 -9.87
CA LYS A 486 -20.33 -11.65 -11.11
C LYS A 486 -20.87 -10.76 -12.22
N GLU A 487 -21.44 -9.60 -11.89
CA GLU A 487 -21.98 -8.66 -12.89
C GLU A 487 -20.89 -8.09 -13.81
N THR A 488 -19.64 -8.08 -13.38
CA THR A 488 -18.53 -7.54 -14.18
C THR A 488 -17.78 -8.59 -14.99
N GLY A 489 -18.05 -9.90 -14.80
CA GLY A 489 -17.52 -11.00 -15.63
C GLY A 489 -16.75 -12.07 -14.86
N PRO A 490 -16.08 -12.99 -15.54
CA PRO A 490 -15.25 -14.02 -14.94
C PRO A 490 -13.96 -13.42 -14.37
N TYR A 491 -13.43 -14.05 -13.33
CA TYR A 491 -12.18 -13.64 -12.67
C TYR A 491 -11.18 -14.77 -12.70
N ARG A 492 -9.90 -14.43 -12.87
CA ARG A 492 -8.76 -15.30 -12.60
C ARG A 492 -8.17 -14.98 -11.25
N VAL A 493 -7.72 -16.01 -10.57
CA VAL A 493 -7.01 -15.89 -9.28
C VAL A 493 -5.74 -16.72 -9.34
N SER A 494 -4.64 -16.15 -8.86
CA SER A 494 -3.33 -16.80 -8.75
C SER A 494 -2.56 -16.27 -7.55
N LEU A 495 -1.51 -16.97 -7.15
CA LEU A 495 -0.57 -16.50 -6.15
C LEU A 495 0.61 -15.82 -6.88
N PRO A 496 0.82 -14.52 -6.71
CA PRO A 496 1.90 -13.81 -7.44
C PRO A 496 3.30 -14.25 -6.99
N TRP A 497 3.43 -14.75 -5.77
CA TRP A 497 4.66 -15.31 -5.19
C TRP A 497 4.38 -16.66 -4.51
N GLU A 498 5.43 -17.41 -4.17
CA GLU A 498 5.33 -18.71 -3.48
C GLU A 498 4.92 -18.54 -2.01
N ARG A 499 3.84 -17.80 -1.75
CA ARG A 499 3.22 -17.63 -0.43
C ARG A 499 1.75 -17.23 -0.57
N THR A 500 1.02 -17.31 0.53
CA THR A 500 -0.42 -17.01 0.56
C THR A 500 -0.75 -15.62 1.08
N PHE A 501 0.23 -14.74 1.26
CA PHE A 501 -0.01 -13.41 1.82
C PHE A 501 -0.77 -12.52 0.83
N GLU A 502 -0.48 -12.62 -0.45
CA GLU A 502 -1.15 -11.89 -1.54
C GLU A 502 -1.92 -12.85 -2.46
N VAL A 503 -2.94 -12.32 -3.11
CA VAL A 503 -3.59 -12.92 -4.27
C VAL A 503 -3.56 -11.93 -5.43
N GLU A 504 -3.38 -12.40 -6.64
CA GLU A 504 -3.70 -11.65 -7.85
C GLU A 504 -5.09 -12.07 -8.31
N ALA A 505 -6.03 -11.13 -8.25
CA ALA A 505 -7.39 -11.33 -8.69
C ALA A 505 -7.73 -10.25 -9.73
N HIS A 506 -7.94 -10.66 -10.96
CA HIS A 506 -8.32 -9.74 -12.03
C HIS A 506 -9.36 -10.34 -12.96
N GLN A 507 -10.10 -9.49 -13.60
CA GLN A 507 -11.09 -9.88 -14.59
C GLN A 507 -10.42 -10.08 -15.95
N ASP A 508 -10.82 -11.15 -16.66
CA ASP A 508 -10.46 -11.31 -18.07
C ASP A 508 -11.15 -10.24 -18.94
N ASP A 509 -10.45 -9.74 -19.95
CA ASP A 509 -10.97 -8.79 -20.93
C ASP A 509 -12.10 -9.37 -21.81
#